data_6071eaec339fbf3d86d4e384a354f3be
#
_entry.id   6071eaec339fbf3d86d4e384a354f3be
#
_cell.length_a   1.000
_cell.length_b   1.000
_cell.length_c   1.000
_cell.angle_alpha   90.00
_cell.angle_beta   90.00
_cell.angle_gamma   90.00
#
_symmetry.space_group_name_H-M   'P 1'
#
loop_
_entity.id
_entity.type
_entity.pdbx_description
1 polymer ?
#
loop_
_entity_poly.entity_id
_entity_poly.type
_entity_poly.pdbx_seq_one_letter_code
_entity_poly.pdbx_strand_id
1 'polypeptide(L)'
;RYIDKRIPKILLCHDVIAQRVLRSSSYLMQKICIFSERMSLNLPNAHIFSFSQKDCDLIKQIYHKETNLCLDYIDEQIINKSPDKVEDYFTMFGDWRRKENAEGALWFINTVGPLLRKKVHIKIIGRGFPNKDVKNIVPNLNLDILGFVDDPYKILSQSKALISPLFTGAGIKVKVIEALACGIPVIGTDIAFEGLPPLFNSFMLIA
;
A
#
# COMPACT_ATOMS: atom_id res chain seq x y z
N ARG A 1 1.47 27.18 -13.56
CA ARG A 1 2.33 27.11 -14.75
C ARG A 1 1.43 26.77 -15.94
N TYR A 2 1.36 27.62 -16.93
CA TYR A 2 0.48 27.43 -18.08
C TYR A 2 1.13 26.43 -19.03
N ILE A 3 0.47 25.31 -19.31
CA ILE A 3 0.94 24.34 -20.31
C ILE A 3 0.11 24.55 -21.58
N ASP A 4 0.78 24.72 -22.71
CA ASP A 4 0.11 24.90 -24.01
C ASP A 4 -0.88 23.72 -24.26
N LYS A 5 -2.10 24.06 -24.65
CA LYS A 5 -3.17 23.08 -24.90
C LYS A 5 -2.85 22.14 -26.08
N ARG A 6 -1.98 22.56 -26.99
CA ARG A 6 -1.56 21.78 -28.17
C ARG A 6 -0.57 20.68 -27.85
N ILE A 7 0.15 20.78 -26.73
CA ILE A 7 1.16 19.79 -26.34
C ILE A 7 0.43 18.54 -25.82
N PRO A 8 0.73 17.34 -26.36
CA PRO A 8 0.26 16.09 -25.78
C PRO A 8 0.74 15.92 -24.34
N LYS A 9 -0.11 15.42 -23.47
CA LYS A 9 0.17 15.24 -22.03
C LYS A 9 -0.07 13.82 -21.64
N ILE A 10 0.77 13.29 -20.77
CA ILE A 10 0.54 12.05 -20.05
C ILE A 10 0.19 12.40 -18.62
N LEU A 11 -0.96 11.93 -18.18
CA LEU A 11 -1.42 12.06 -16.81
C LEU A 11 -1.41 10.67 -16.16
N LEU A 12 -0.52 10.49 -15.20
CA LEU A 12 -0.41 9.25 -14.45
C LEU A 12 -1.14 9.39 -13.11
N CYS A 13 -2.23 8.65 -12.96
CA CYS A 13 -3.04 8.62 -11.75
C CYS A 13 -2.59 7.48 -10.84
N HIS A 14 -1.89 7.81 -9.75
CA HIS A 14 -1.46 6.84 -8.75
C HIS A 14 -2.62 6.34 -7.90
N ASP A 15 -3.55 7.25 -7.54
CA ASP A 15 -4.72 6.97 -6.73
C ASP A 15 -5.92 7.74 -7.28
N VAL A 16 -7.12 7.18 -7.12
CA VAL A 16 -8.38 7.91 -7.31
C VAL A 16 -8.77 8.56 -5.98
N ILE A 17 -8.55 9.87 -5.86
CA ILE A 17 -8.80 10.63 -4.61
C ILE A 17 -10.25 10.50 -4.18
N ALA A 18 -11.20 10.49 -5.12
CA ALA A 18 -12.62 10.30 -4.85
C ALA A 18 -12.88 9.06 -3.98
N GLN A 19 -12.21 7.93 -4.26
CA GLN A 19 -12.39 6.70 -3.50
C GLN A 19 -12.06 6.89 -2.02
N ARG A 20 -10.94 7.53 -1.72
CA ARG A 20 -10.49 7.78 -0.34
C ARG A 20 -11.45 8.72 0.40
N VAL A 21 -11.84 9.83 -0.24
CA VAL A 21 -12.70 10.82 0.42
C VAL A 21 -14.13 10.34 0.59
N LEU A 22 -14.65 9.50 -0.31
CA LEU A 22 -15.97 8.88 -0.18
C LEU A 22 -16.05 7.94 1.04
N ARG A 23 -14.92 7.36 1.46
CA ARG A 23 -14.85 6.45 2.62
C ARG A 23 -14.73 7.18 3.97
N SER A 24 -14.13 8.36 4.01
CA SER A 24 -13.66 8.92 5.28
C SER A 24 -13.90 10.42 5.50
N SER A 25 -14.50 11.14 4.54
CA SER A 25 -14.59 12.59 4.60
C SER A 25 -16.02 13.11 4.67
N SER A 26 -16.20 14.34 5.18
CA SER A 26 -17.48 15.04 5.18
C SER A 26 -17.97 15.28 3.73
N TYR A 27 -19.28 15.39 3.56
CA TYR A 27 -19.93 15.61 2.26
C TYR A 27 -19.36 16.82 1.48
N LEU A 28 -19.07 17.92 2.17
CA LEU A 28 -18.48 19.11 1.54
C LEU A 28 -17.08 18.82 1.01
N MET A 29 -16.26 18.14 1.81
CA MET A 29 -14.90 17.76 1.41
C MET A 29 -14.93 16.80 0.22
N GLN A 30 -15.84 15.84 0.20
CA GLN A 30 -16.04 14.93 -0.93
C GLN A 30 -16.30 15.71 -2.23
N LYS A 31 -17.24 16.69 -2.20
CA LYS A 31 -17.53 17.51 -3.38
C LYS A 31 -16.33 18.33 -3.87
N ILE A 32 -15.60 18.93 -2.94
CA ILE A 32 -14.42 19.74 -3.28
C ILE A 32 -13.34 18.87 -3.92
N CYS A 33 -13.03 17.73 -3.32
CA CYS A 33 -12.01 16.83 -3.83
C CYS A 33 -12.38 16.22 -5.19
N ILE A 34 -13.63 15.76 -5.36
CA ILE A 34 -14.13 15.21 -6.63
C ILE A 34 -14.10 16.28 -7.73
N PHE A 35 -14.49 17.52 -7.40
CA PHE A 35 -14.42 18.62 -8.35
C PHE A 35 -12.98 18.94 -8.77
N SER A 36 -12.05 19.02 -7.80
CA SER A 36 -10.63 19.27 -8.06
C SER A 36 -10.00 18.16 -8.92
N GLU A 37 -10.30 16.88 -8.61
CA GLU A 37 -9.82 15.74 -9.38
C GLU A 37 -10.39 15.76 -10.80
N ARG A 38 -11.70 16.07 -10.96
CA ARG A 38 -12.33 16.24 -12.27
C ARG A 38 -11.64 17.32 -13.11
N MET A 39 -11.25 18.44 -12.49
CA MET A 39 -10.53 19.51 -13.20
C MET A 39 -9.15 19.03 -13.68
N SER A 40 -8.46 18.25 -12.88
CA SER A 40 -7.16 17.66 -13.23
C SER A 40 -7.28 16.65 -14.39
N LEU A 41 -8.31 15.82 -14.37
CA LEU A 41 -8.58 14.82 -15.42
C LEU A 41 -9.11 15.45 -16.72
N ASN A 42 -9.59 16.69 -16.70
CA ASN A 42 -10.09 17.41 -17.87
C ASN A 42 -9.02 18.22 -18.63
N LEU A 43 -7.75 17.91 -18.45
CA LEU A 43 -6.69 18.58 -19.19
C LEU A 43 -6.82 18.30 -20.70
N PRO A 44 -6.76 19.34 -21.53
CA PRO A 44 -6.86 19.17 -22.98
C PRO A 44 -5.66 18.40 -23.53
N ASN A 45 -5.90 17.51 -24.49
CA ASN A 45 -4.90 16.68 -25.12
C ASN A 45 -4.08 15.82 -24.11
N ALA A 46 -4.78 15.22 -23.14
CA ALA A 46 -4.16 14.36 -22.12
C ALA A 46 -4.58 12.90 -22.31
N HIS A 47 -3.59 12.02 -22.27
CA HIS A 47 -3.78 10.59 -22.16
C HIS A 47 -3.65 10.20 -20.68
N ILE A 48 -4.68 9.58 -20.15
CA ILE A 48 -4.76 9.22 -18.73
C ILE A 48 -4.33 7.76 -18.58
N PHE A 49 -3.48 7.49 -17.59
CA PHE A 49 -3.03 6.15 -17.20
C PHE A 49 -3.26 5.93 -15.72
N SER A 50 -3.55 4.69 -15.33
CA SER A 50 -3.65 4.27 -13.95
C SER A 50 -3.03 2.89 -13.74
N PHE A 51 -2.66 2.57 -12.49
CA PHE A 51 -1.91 1.35 -12.17
C PHE A 51 -2.79 0.12 -11.95
N SER A 52 -4.11 0.29 -11.83
CA SER A 52 -5.03 -0.84 -11.67
C SER A 52 -6.25 -0.72 -12.58
N GLN A 53 -6.78 -1.88 -13.01
CA GLN A 53 -8.04 -1.92 -13.74
C GLN A 53 -9.18 -1.32 -12.92
N LYS A 54 -9.19 -1.56 -11.61
CA LYS A 54 -10.15 -0.97 -10.68
C LYS A 54 -10.16 0.56 -10.72
N ASP A 55 -8.98 1.19 -10.72
CA ASP A 55 -8.88 2.65 -10.77
C ASP A 55 -9.28 3.19 -12.16
N CYS A 56 -8.96 2.47 -13.24
CA CYS A 56 -9.46 2.78 -14.57
C CYS A 56 -11.00 2.79 -14.60
N ASP A 57 -11.63 1.77 -14.03
CA ASP A 57 -13.08 1.64 -13.95
C ASP A 57 -13.72 2.74 -13.08
N LEU A 58 -13.10 3.09 -11.96
CA LEU A 58 -13.54 4.19 -11.10
C LEU A 58 -13.45 5.54 -11.82
N ILE A 59 -12.37 5.83 -12.53
CA ILE A 59 -12.20 7.06 -13.31
C ILE A 59 -13.29 7.13 -14.39
N LYS A 60 -13.56 6.03 -15.07
CA LYS A 60 -14.64 5.95 -16.06
C LYS A 60 -16.01 6.18 -15.43
N GLN A 61 -16.29 5.54 -14.29
CA GLN A 61 -17.58 5.63 -13.60
C GLN A 61 -17.84 7.04 -13.04
N ILE A 62 -16.85 7.65 -12.37
CA ILE A 62 -17.03 8.93 -11.64
C ILE A 62 -16.86 10.13 -12.56
N TYR A 63 -15.91 10.06 -13.49
CA TYR A 63 -15.48 11.20 -14.30
C TYR A 63 -15.82 11.09 -15.77
N HIS A 64 -16.30 9.93 -16.22
CA HIS A 64 -16.60 9.61 -17.63
C HIS A 64 -15.38 9.81 -18.55
N LYS A 65 -14.21 9.38 -18.05
CA LYS A 65 -12.93 9.46 -18.77
C LYS A 65 -12.39 8.07 -19.08
N GLU A 66 -11.95 7.88 -20.32
CA GLU A 66 -11.20 6.69 -20.69
C GLU A 66 -9.78 6.77 -20.11
N THR A 67 -9.32 5.65 -19.57
CA THR A 67 -8.03 5.54 -18.89
C THR A 67 -7.35 4.26 -19.36
N ASN A 68 -6.06 4.34 -19.62
CA ASN A 68 -5.25 3.21 -20.02
C ASN A 68 -4.63 2.57 -18.79
N LEU A 69 -4.61 1.25 -18.73
CA LEU A 69 -3.90 0.52 -17.70
C LEU A 69 -2.39 0.62 -17.96
N CYS A 70 -1.64 1.03 -16.94
CA CYS A 70 -0.18 1.03 -16.93
C CYS A 70 0.24 0.20 -15.73
N LEU A 71 0.82 -0.96 -15.95
CA LEU A 71 1.31 -1.79 -14.85
C LEU A 71 2.49 -1.11 -14.17
N ASP A 72 2.58 -1.27 -12.85
CA ASP A 72 3.69 -0.74 -12.08
C ASP A 72 4.98 -1.48 -12.43
N TYR A 73 6.09 -0.76 -12.42
CA TYR A 73 7.41 -1.34 -12.68
C TYR A 73 8.00 -1.86 -11.36
N ILE A 74 8.46 -3.10 -11.40
CA ILE A 74 9.19 -3.71 -10.30
C ILE A 74 10.66 -3.77 -10.68
N ASP A 75 11.52 -3.22 -9.83
CA ASP A 75 12.97 -3.27 -10.02
C ASP A 75 13.46 -4.72 -10.05
N GLU A 76 14.32 -5.05 -11.01
CA GLU A 76 14.92 -6.39 -11.14
C GLU A 76 15.67 -6.81 -9.88
N GLN A 77 16.23 -5.85 -9.14
CA GLN A 77 16.87 -6.11 -7.85
C GLN A 77 15.92 -6.70 -6.81
N ILE A 78 14.63 -6.39 -6.90
CA ILE A 78 13.61 -6.96 -6.01
C ILE A 78 13.31 -8.40 -6.40
N ILE A 79 13.10 -8.66 -7.69
CA ILE A 79 12.75 -9.99 -8.22
C ILE A 79 13.87 -10.99 -7.99
N ASN A 80 15.12 -10.54 -8.06
CA ASN A 80 16.31 -11.39 -7.89
C ASN A 80 16.69 -11.65 -6.42
N LYS A 81 15.89 -11.16 -5.46
CA LYS A 81 16.10 -11.39 -4.01
C LYS A 81 15.51 -12.72 -3.54
N SER A 82 15.80 -13.83 -4.24
CA SER A 82 15.47 -15.16 -3.72
C SER A 82 16.29 -15.44 -2.45
N PRO A 83 15.66 -15.70 -1.31
CA PRO A 83 16.40 -15.99 -0.09
C PRO A 83 16.97 -17.41 -0.13
N ASP A 84 18.21 -17.60 0.33
CA ASP A 84 18.77 -18.93 0.57
C ASP A 84 17.98 -19.67 1.66
N LYS A 85 17.35 -18.92 2.56
CA LYS A 85 16.58 -19.45 3.69
C LYS A 85 15.54 -18.44 4.17
N VAL A 86 14.32 -18.93 4.41
CA VAL A 86 13.28 -18.20 5.13
C VAL A 86 13.56 -18.29 6.63
N GLU A 87 13.63 -17.14 7.30
CA GLU A 87 13.86 -17.04 8.73
C GLU A 87 12.54 -16.98 9.52
N ASP A 88 12.61 -17.20 10.83
CA ASP A 88 11.43 -17.27 11.70
C ASP A 88 10.96 -15.89 12.18
N TYR A 89 10.64 -14.99 11.22
CA TYR A 89 10.01 -13.70 11.52
C TYR A 89 9.04 -13.30 10.42
N PHE A 90 8.17 -12.37 10.78
CA PHE A 90 7.31 -11.61 9.86
C PHE A 90 7.86 -10.19 9.70
N THR A 91 7.41 -9.50 8.66
CA THR A 91 7.87 -8.14 8.41
C THR A 91 6.66 -7.19 8.32
N MET A 92 6.80 -6.01 8.89
CA MET A 92 5.98 -4.84 8.58
C MET A 92 6.86 -3.79 7.89
N PHE A 93 6.44 -3.30 6.74
CA PHE A 93 7.24 -2.41 5.90
C PHE A 93 6.44 -1.19 5.44
N GLY A 94 7.06 -0.01 5.52
CA GLY A 94 6.46 1.22 5.01
C GLY A 94 7.03 2.52 5.56
N ASP A 95 6.53 3.64 5.06
CA ASP A 95 6.74 4.95 5.67
C ASP A 95 5.71 5.15 6.79
N TRP A 96 6.15 5.10 8.01
CA TRP A 96 5.31 5.16 9.20
C TRP A 96 4.85 6.59 9.55
N ARG A 97 5.37 7.60 8.88
CA ARG A 97 4.86 8.98 8.95
C ARG A 97 3.48 9.09 8.26
N ARG A 98 3.16 8.16 7.38
CA ARG A 98 1.83 8.03 6.80
C ARG A 98 0.90 7.39 7.83
N LYS A 99 -0.16 8.13 8.16
CA LYS A 99 -1.11 7.78 9.21
C LYS A 99 -1.72 6.38 9.01
N GLU A 100 -2.11 6.06 7.78
CA GLU A 100 -2.69 4.77 7.42
C GLU A 100 -1.76 3.57 7.71
N ASN A 101 -0.44 3.74 7.53
CA ASN A 101 0.52 2.69 7.85
C ASN A 101 0.69 2.55 9.38
N ALA A 102 0.88 3.66 10.07
CA ALA A 102 1.12 3.66 11.51
C ALA A 102 -0.10 3.13 12.29
N GLU A 103 -1.31 3.59 11.97
CA GLU A 103 -2.54 3.14 12.64
C GLU A 103 -2.78 1.65 12.46
N GLY A 104 -2.59 1.13 11.26
CA GLY A 104 -2.74 -0.30 11.00
C GLY A 104 -1.75 -1.14 11.79
N ALA A 105 -0.45 -0.76 11.78
CA ALA A 105 0.57 -1.48 12.51
C ALA A 105 0.33 -1.43 14.03
N LEU A 106 0.01 -0.26 14.59
CA LEU A 106 -0.31 -0.11 16.01
C LEU A 106 -1.56 -0.91 16.41
N TRP A 107 -2.58 -0.91 15.56
CA TRP A 107 -3.76 -1.74 15.80
C TRP A 107 -3.37 -3.23 15.87
N PHE A 108 -2.61 -3.73 14.92
CA PHE A 108 -2.16 -5.11 14.94
C PHE A 108 -1.37 -5.43 16.21
N ILE A 109 -0.38 -4.61 16.55
CA ILE A 109 0.48 -4.82 17.71
C ILE A 109 -0.32 -4.77 19.01
N ASN A 110 -1.18 -3.75 19.19
CA ASN A 110 -1.87 -3.49 20.45
C ASN A 110 -3.15 -4.31 20.62
N THR A 111 -3.76 -4.79 19.54
CA THR A 111 -5.06 -5.49 19.58
C THR A 111 -4.90 -6.97 19.24
N VAL A 112 -4.20 -7.30 18.15
CA VAL A 112 -3.99 -8.69 17.71
C VAL A 112 -2.84 -9.34 18.49
N GLY A 113 -1.75 -8.60 18.71
CA GLY A 113 -0.57 -9.10 19.41
C GLY A 113 -0.87 -9.80 20.74
N PRO A 114 -1.70 -9.25 21.66
CA PRO A 114 -2.08 -9.89 22.91
C PRO A 114 -2.86 -11.20 22.74
N LEU A 115 -3.51 -11.41 21.61
CA LEU A 115 -4.31 -12.60 21.31
C LEU A 115 -3.48 -13.75 20.72
N LEU A 116 -2.23 -13.50 20.38
CA LEU A 116 -1.35 -14.52 19.81
C LEU A 116 -1.07 -15.62 20.84
N ARG A 117 -1.24 -16.87 20.43
CA ARG A 117 -1.03 -18.05 21.29
C ARG A 117 0.42 -18.52 21.34
N LYS A 118 1.22 -18.12 20.36
CA LYS A 118 2.65 -18.46 20.25
C LYS A 118 3.48 -17.19 20.11
N LYS A 119 4.75 -17.26 20.50
CA LYS A 119 5.70 -16.18 20.25
C LYS A 119 5.83 -15.91 18.77
N VAL A 120 5.63 -14.66 18.37
CA VAL A 120 5.79 -14.17 16.99
C VAL A 120 6.85 -13.08 17.00
N HIS A 121 7.79 -13.18 16.09
CA HIS A 121 8.82 -12.18 15.88
C HIS A 121 8.46 -11.33 14.67
N ILE A 122 8.48 -9.99 14.83
CA ILE A 122 8.18 -9.04 13.75
C ILE A 122 9.32 -8.02 13.64
N LYS A 123 9.86 -7.90 12.44
CA LYS A 123 10.80 -6.84 12.07
C LYS A 123 10.01 -5.69 11.42
N ILE A 124 10.13 -4.49 11.99
CA ILE A 124 9.46 -3.27 11.52
C ILE A 124 10.48 -2.42 10.78
N ILE A 125 10.27 -2.25 9.46
CA ILE A 125 11.18 -1.56 8.55
C ILE A 125 10.53 -0.27 8.06
N GLY A 126 11.29 0.83 8.09
CA GLY A 126 10.88 2.13 7.58
C GLY A 126 10.99 3.26 8.60
N ARG A 127 10.90 4.48 8.11
CA ARG A 127 11.12 5.69 8.94
C ARG A 127 9.87 6.06 9.73
N GLY A 128 10.10 6.58 10.95
CA GLY A 128 9.08 7.28 11.73
C GLY A 128 8.06 6.39 12.43
N PHE A 129 8.43 5.15 12.77
CA PHE A 129 7.54 4.27 13.55
C PHE A 129 7.25 4.88 14.94
N PRO A 130 5.95 4.95 15.37
CA PRO A 130 5.55 5.59 16.61
C PRO A 130 5.73 4.67 17.83
N ASN A 131 6.98 4.45 18.23
CA ASN A 131 7.34 3.52 19.33
C ASN A 131 6.62 3.82 20.65
N LYS A 132 6.33 5.08 20.93
CA LYS A 132 5.65 5.52 22.18
C LYS A 132 4.22 5.01 22.29
N ASP A 133 3.59 4.69 21.15
CA ASP A 133 2.19 4.26 21.09
C ASP A 133 2.05 2.73 21.17
N VAL A 134 3.17 2.00 21.22
CA VAL A 134 3.19 0.56 21.49
C VAL A 134 2.95 0.33 22.98
N LYS A 135 1.94 -0.46 23.32
CA LYS A 135 1.68 -0.86 24.71
C LYS A 135 2.87 -1.64 25.26
N ASN A 136 3.29 -1.30 26.46
CA ASN A 136 4.54 -1.78 27.06
C ASN A 136 4.67 -3.31 27.23
N ILE A 137 3.58 -4.05 27.17
CA ILE A 137 3.61 -5.51 27.36
C ILE A 137 2.73 -6.17 26.31
N VAL A 138 3.38 -6.76 25.29
CA VAL A 138 2.73 -7.67 24.36
C VAL A 138 3.41 -9.04 24.51
N PRO A 139 2.90 -9.94 25.38
CA PRO A 139 3.65 -11.10 25.88
C PRO A 139 4.17 -12.04 24.81
N ASN A 140 3.42 -12.19 23.71
CA ASN A 140 3.73 -13.13 22.64
C ASN A 140 4.28 -12.44 21.39
N LEU A 141 4.68 -11.17 21.49
CA LEU A 141 5.19 -10.41 20.36
C LEU A 141 6.61 -9.90 20.64
N ASN A 142 7.56 -10.31 19.83
CA ASN A 142 8.90 -9.76 19.81
C ASN A 142 9.01 -8.78 18.64
N LEU A 143 9.36 -7.52 18.93
CA LEU A 143 9.42 -6.45 17.93
C LEU A 143 10.85 -5.95 17.78
N ASP A 144 11.39 -6.07 16.56
CA ASP A 144 12.63 -5.42 16.16
C ASP A 144 12.29 -4.19 15.30
N ILE A 145 12.41 -3.01 15.87
CA ILE A 145 12.14 -1.77 15.14
C ILE A 145 13.44 -1.28 14.52
N LEU A 146 13.65 -1.64 13.27
CA LEU A 146 14.91 -1.40 12.54
C LEU A 146 15.02 0.03 12.00
N GLY A 147 13.90 0.74 11.87
CA GLY A 147 13.90 2.06 11.26
C GLY A 147 14.22 2.00 9.76
N PHE A 148 14.93 3.01 9.26
CA PHE A 148 15.39 3.02 7.88
C PHE A 148 16.55 2.03 7.69
N VAL A 149 16.47 1.22 6.65
CA VAL A 149 17.53 0.28 6.22
C VAL A 149 17.83 0.52 4.75
N ASP A 150 19.09 0.32 4.35
CA ASP A 150 19.52 0.57 2.96
C ASP A 150 18.97 -0.47 1.98
N ASP A 151 18.89 -1.74 2.39
CA ASP A 151 18.31 -2.82 1.58
C ASP A 151 17.17 -3.51 2.34
N PRO A 152 15.95 -2.96 2.29
CA PRO A 152 14.79 -3.56 2.95
C PRO A 152 14.37 -4.88 2.31
N TYR A 153 14.64 -5.07 1.03
CA TYR A 153 14.21 -6.25 0.29
C TYR A 153 14.97 -7.51 0.69
N LYS A 154 16.22 -7.38 1.13
CA LYS A 154 16.98 -8.49 1.72
C LYS A 154 16.29 -9.03 2.98
N ILE A 155 15.80 -8.13 3.85
CA ILE A 155 15.09 -8.54 5.09
C ILE A 155 13.69 -9.05 4.72
N LEU A 156 13.02 -8.39 3.79
CA LEU A 156 11.68 -8.75 3.36
C LEU A 156 11.67 -10.14 2.74
N SER A 157 12.57 -10.46 1.80
CA SER A 157 12.64 -11.76 1.13
C SER A 157 12.89 -12.93 2.08
N GLN A 158 13.58 -12.71 3.19
CA GLN A 158 13.84 -13.73 4.21
C GLN A 158 12.69 -13.93 5.20
N SER A 159 11.65 -13.08 5.17
CA SER A 159 10.53 -13.18 6.10
C SER A 159 9.52 -14.25 5.70
N LYS A 160 8.75 -14.74 6.67
CA LYS A 160 7.63 -15.67 6.42
C LYS A 160 6.49 -15.04 5.64
N ALA A 161 6.22 -13.76 5.90
CA ALA A 161 5.21 -12.97 5.21
C ALA A 161 5.36 -11.49 5.55
N LEU A 162 4.82 -10.63 4.66
CA LEU A 162 4.53 -9.24 4.98
C LEU A 162 3.20 -9.15 5.72
N ILE A 163 3.15 -8.42 6.84
CA ILE A 163 1.91 -8.05 7.53
C ILE A 163 1.55 -6.61 7.15
N SER A 164 0.39 -6.44 6.49
CA SER A 164 -0.08 -5.14 5.97
C SER A 164 -1.53 -4.85 6.38
N PRO A 165 -1.81 -4.51 7.65
CA PRO A 165 -3.13 -4.31 8.21
C PRO A 165 -3.64 -2.88 7.94
N LEU A 166 -4.00 -2.58 6.71
CA LEU A 166 -4.47 -1.25 6.31
C LEU A 166 -5.99 -1.15 6.39
N PHE A 167 -6.50 -0.09 7.05
CA PHE A 167 -7.94 0.19 7.17
C PHE A 167 -8.39 1.34 6.28
N THR A 168 -7.45 2.14 5.80
CA THR A 168 -7.70 3.29 4.93
C THR A 168 -6.66 3.35 3.82
N GLY A 169 -6.99 4.07 2.75
CA GLY A 169 -6.12 4.26 1.61
C GLY A 169 -6.89 4.19 0.29
N ALA A 170 -6.20 4.41 -0.80
CA ALA A 170 -6.68 4.23 -2.17
C ALA A 170 -5.55 3.69 -3.04
N GLY A 171 -5.87 3.23 -4.24
CA GLY A 171 -4.91 2.72 -5.19
C GLY A 171 -4.21 1.42 -4.78
N ILE A 172 -3.30 0.96 -5.62
CA ILE A 172 -2.46 -0.21 -5.32
C ILE A 172 -1.44 0.10 -4.23
N LYS A 173 -1.07 -0.92 -3.48
CA LYS A 173 -0.09 -0.80 -2.39
C LYS A 173 1.26 -1.34 -2.86
N VAL A 174 2.15 -0.45 -3.31
CA VAL A 174 3.47 -0.80 -3.86
C VAL A 174 4.21 -1.79 -2.95
N LYS A 175 4.22 -1.58 -1.62
CA LYS A 175 4.84 -2.50 -0.67
C LYS A 175 4.31 -3.94 -0.70
N VAL A 176 3.02 -4.11 -1.09
CA VAL A 176 2.42 -5.45 -1.26
C VAL A 176 2.92 -6.09 -2.55
N ILE A 177 2.98 -5.32 -3.64
CA ILE A 177 3.54 -5.79 -4.91
C ILE A 177 5.02 -6.18 -4.73
N GLU A 178 5.79 -5.33 -4.05
CA GLU A 178 7.20 -5.58 -3.75
C GLU A 178 7.41 -6.86 -2.92
N ALA A 179 6.56 -7.12 -1.92
CA ALA A 179 6.60 -8.34 -1.13
C ALA A 179 6.31 -9.59 -1.99
N LEU A 180 5.27 -9.52 -2.81
CA LEU A 180 4.93 -10.61 -3.75
C LEU A 180 6.06 -10.83 -4.76
N ALA A 181 6.70 -9.77 -5.24
CA ALA A 181 7.85 -9.85 -6.14
C ALA A 181 9.11 -10.45 -5.46
N CYS A 182 9.27 -10.24 -4.15
CA CYS A 182 10.27 -10.95 -3.33
C CYS A 182 9.93 -12.43 -3.09
N GLY A 183 8.80 -12.93 -3.58
CA GLY A 183 8.36 -14.32 -3.42
C GLY A 183 7.76 -14.64 -2.05
N ILE A 184 7.39 -13.64 -1.24
CA ILE A 184 6.79 -13.85 0.08
C ILE A 184 5.29 -13.58 0.07
N PRO A 185 4.49 -14.36 0.81
CA PRO A 185 3.05 -14.10 0.95
C PRO A 185 2.77 -12.85 1.77
N VAL A 186 1.54 -12.34 1.65
CA VAL A 186 1.10 -11.16 2.37
C VAL A 186 -0.13 -11.48 3.20
N ILE A 187 -0.11 -11.08 4.47
CA ILE A 187 -1.25 -11.09 5.39
C ILE A 187 -1.75 -9.66 5.51
N GLY A 188 -3.00 -9.41 5.17
CA GLY A 188 -3.53 -8.05 5.18
C GLY A 188 -5.04 -7.97 5.15
N THR A 189 -5.54 -6.75 5.09
CA THR A 189 -6.96 -6.45 4.92
C THR A 189 -7.30 -6.33 3.42
N ASP A 190 -8.59 -6.31 3.08
CA ASP A 190 -9.05 -6.06 1.71
C ASP A 190 -8.43 -4.78 1.10
N ILE A 191 -8.21 -3.76 1.94
CA ILE A 191 -7.59 -2.51 1.50
C ILE A 191 -6.12 -2.69 1.12
N ALA A 192 -5.42 -3.60 1.79
CA ALA A 192 -4.03 -3.91 1.43
C ALA A 192 -3.92 -4.53 0.03
N PHE A 193 -4.92 -5.30 -0.39
CA PHE A 193 -4.95 -6.02 -1.66
C PHE A 193 -5.71 -5.30 -2.78
N GLU A 194 -6.18 -4.10 -2.49
CA GLU A 194 -6.99 -3.32 -3.42
C GLU A 194 -6.25 -3.05 -4.74
N GLY A 195 -6.92 -3.36 -5.87
CA GLY A 195 -6.38 -3.16 -7.22
C GLY A 195 -5.46 -4.26 -7.72
N LEU A 196 -5.15 -5.27 -6.91
CA LEU A 196 -4.36 -6.41 -7.37
C LEU A 196 -5.21 -7.38 -8.22
N PRO A 197 -4.64 -7.98 -9.27
CA PRO A 197 -5.30 -9.01 -10.05
C PRO A 197 -5.64 -10.27 -9.23
N PRO A 198 -6.74 -10.98 -9.52
CA PRO A 198 -7.14 -12.19 -8.79
C PRO A 198 -6.12 -13.34 -8.80
N LEU A 199 -5.19 -13.34 -9.75
CA LEU A 199 -4.14 -14.35 -9.84
C LEU A 199 -3.23 -14.40 -8.59
N PHE A 200 -3.18 -13.31 -7.80
CA PHE A 200 -2.40 -13.25 -6.56
C PHE A 200 -3.12 -13.79 -5.33
N ASN A 201 -4.41 -14.18 -5.45
CA ASN A 201 -5.23 -14.61 -4.29
C ASN A 201 -4.60 -15.76 -3.49
N SER A 202 -3.88 -16.67 -4.14
CA SER A 202 -3.20 -17.79 -3.46
C SER A 202 -2.02 -17.37 -2.56
N PHE A 203 -1.52 -16.15 -2.72
CA PHE A 203 -0.41 -15.58 -1.94
C PHE A 203 -0.86 -14.49 -0.96
N MET A 204 -2.18 -14.27 -0.87
CA MET A 204 -2.79 -13.26 -0.02
C MET A 204 -3.68 -13.94 1.01
N LEU A 205 -3.45 -13.63 2.30
CA LEU A 205 -4.30 -14.03 3.40
C LEU A 205 -5.05 -12.80 3.91
N ILE A 206 -6.36 -12.78 3.70
CA ILE A 206 -7.25 -11.72 4.21
C ILE A 206 -7.58 -12.03 5.66
N ALA A 207 -7.32 -11.08 6.57
CA ALA A 207 -7.54 -11.19 8.00
C ALA A 207 -8.44 -10.06 8.52
#